data_9a69f5aa27e73c18766fbd4bdfc388a9
#
_entry.id   9a69f5aa27e73c18766fbd4bdfc388a9
#
_cell.length_a   1.000
_cell.length_b   1.000
_cell.length_c   1.000
_cell.angle_alpha   90.00
_cell.angle_beta   90.00
_cell.angle_gamma   90.00
#
_symmetry.space_group_name_H-M   'P 1'
#
loop_
_entity.id
_entity.type
_entity.pdbx_description
1 polymer ?
#
loop_
_entity_poly.entity_id
_entity_poly.type
_entity_poly.pdbx_seq_one_letter_code
_entity_poly.pdbx_strand_id
1 'polypeptide(L)'
;MQRLILIETSTALCSAAIAEGGVITSYRESSAPKAHASLTAVFIQEMLQERGISLSDCDAVCVSMGPGSYTGLRVGVSTAKGLCFGAGKPLIAVGTLDTLVAQAQMADQVGHDGSTNTVIPDQNTVIPDLIGDPRFIIPMIDARRMEVYSAVFEIAGQAGNDARQITETAPAIIDENSFAEYLEQGPCLFIGDGAGKCADVIRHPNAHFCQCWPKASAMLSPAIKALNEKRFEDVAYFEPFYLKEFVATVSKKKMW
;
A
#
# COMPACT_ATOMS: atom_id res chain seq x y z
N MET A 1 -0.06 23.72 8.87
CA MET A 1 -0.69 22.38 9.02
C MET A 1 -0.33 21.58 7.79
N GLN A 2 0.34 20.45 7.94
CA GLN A 2 0.77 19.63 6.79
C GLN A 2 -0.44 19.02 6.06
N ARG A 3 -0.44 19.10 4.72
CA ARG A 3 -1.49 18.53 3.86
C ARG A 3 -0.88 17.66 2.78
N LEU A 4 -1.35 16.43 2.68
CA LEU A 4 -0.86 15.44 1.72
C LEU A 4 -2.01 14.89 0.89
N ILE A 5 -1.77 14.66 -0.40
CA ILE A 5 -2.61 13.83 -1.26
C ILE A 5 -1.93 12.47 -1.37
N LEU A 6 -2.66 11.40 -1.11
CA LEU A 6 -2.18 10.02 -1.12
C LEU A 6 -2.91 9.26 -2.21
N ILE A 7 -2.18 8.53 -3.07
CA ILE A 7 -2.70 7.81 -4.25
C ILE A 7 -2.19 6.39 -4.23
N GLU A 8 -3.11 5.41 -4.08
CA GLU A 8 -2.80 3.99 -4.12
C GLU A 8 -3.51 3.32 -5.28
N THR A 9 -2.72 2.75 -6.20
CA THR A 9 -3.22 2.14 -7.45
C THR A 9 -2.48 0.86 -7.82
N SER A 10 -1.72 0.28 -6.89
CA SER A 10 -0.82 -0.84 -7.17
C SER A 10 -1.53 -2.20 -7.32
N THR A 11 -2.79 -2.31 -6.90
CA THR A 11 -3.56 -3.56 -6.93
C THR A 11 -4.91 -3.39 -7.64
N ALA A 12 -5.87 -4.28 -7.41
CA ALA A 12 -7.23 -4.16 -7.97
C ALA A 12 -8.02 -3.00 -7.36
N LEU A 13 -7.69 -2.61 -6.13
CA LEU A 13 -8.29 -1.45 -5.47
C LEU A 13 -7.60 -0.16 -5.94
N CYS A 14 -8.42 0.82 -6.37
CA CYS A 14 -7.99 2.19 -6.58
C CYS A 14 -8.45 3.02 -5.39
N SER A 15 -7.55 3.67 -4.68
CA SER A 15 -7.91 4.55 -3.58
C SER A 15 -7.12 5.84 -3.57
N ALA A 16 -7.71 6.89 -3.02
CA ALA A 16 -7.07 8.17 -2.78
C ALA A 16 -7.52 8.74 -1.43
N ALA A 17 -6.64 9.52 -0.81
CA ALA A 17 -6.92 10.19 0.45
C ALA A 17 -6.34 11.59 0.50
N ILE A 18 -6.95 12.45 1.32
CA ILE A 18 -6.36 13.72 1.77
C ILE A 18 -6.09 13.60 3.25
N ALA A 19 -4.87 13.96 3.63
CA ALA A 19 -4.45 14.03 5.02
C ALA A 19 -4.16 15.50 5.41
N GLU A 20 -4.59 15.91 6.60
CA GLU A 20 -4.33 17.22 7.16
C GLU A 20 -3.88 17.07 8.61
N GLY A 21 -2.71 17.62 8.96
CA GLY A 21 -2.20 17.59 10.34
C GLY A 21 -1.96 16.17 10.88
N GLY A 22 -1.62 15.22 10.02
CA GLY A 22 -1.32 13.84 10.45
C GLY A 22 -2.55 12.92 10.56
N VAL A 23 -3.74 13.36 10.11
CA VAL A 23 -4.96 12.54 10.08
C VAL A 23 -5.58 12.53 8.69
N ILE A 24 -6.21 11.41 8.32
CA ILE A 24 -6.98 11.30 7.08
C ILE A 24 -8.29 12.07 7.24
N THR A 25 -8.49 13.09 6.42
CA THR A 25 -9.68 13.97 6.47
C THR A 25 -10.68 13.73 5.34
N SER A 26 -10.25 13.07 4.25
CA SER A 26 -11.13 12.62 3.18
C SER A 26 -10.55 11.37 2.52
N TYR A 27 -11.41 10.45 2.09
CA TYR A 27 -11.01 9.17 1.50
C TYR A 27 -12.02 8.72 0.45
N ARG A 28 -11.52 8.11 -0.64
CA ARG A 28 -12.32 7.47 -1.69
C ARG A 28 -11.63 6.20 -2.16
N GLU A 29 -12.44 5.18 -2.47
CA GLU A 29 -11.93 3.95 -3.06
C GLU A 29 -12.92 3.32 -4.04
N SER A 30 -12.42 2.49 -4.95
CA SER A 30 -13.23 1.69 -5.86
C SER A 30 -12.44 0.49 -6.38
N SER A 31 -13.08 -0.67 -6.39
CA SER A 31 -12.59 -1.89 -7.06
C SER A 31 -13.30 -2.15 -8.40
N ALA A 32 -14.08 -1.17 -8.89
CA ALA A 32 -14.79 -1.30 -10.16
C ALA A 32 -13.81 -1.46 -11.34
N PRO A 33 -14.16 -2.22 -12.39
CA PRO A 33 -13.32 -2.35 -13.57
C PRO A 33 -12.95 -0.98 -14.16
N LYS A 34 -11.66 -0.76 -14.46
CA LYS A 34 -11.09 0.48 -14.98
C LYS A 34 -11.15 1.69 -14.03
N ALA A 35 -11.46 1.51 -12.76
CA ALA A 35 -11.52 2.59 -11.76
C ALA A 35 -10.24 3.44 -11.72
N HIS A 36 -9.09 2.82 -11.81
CA HIS A 36 -7.79 3.52 -11.78
C HIS A 36 -7.74 4.68 -12.79
N ALA A 37 -8.03 4.41 -14.06
CA ALA A 37 -7.94 5.43 -15.11
C ALA A 37 -9.08 6.46 -15.07
N SER A 38 -10.27 6.05 -14.62
CA SER A 38 -11.46 6.91 -14.66
C SER A 38 -11.71 7.68 -13.38
N LEU A 39 -11.27 7.18 -12.23
CA LEU A 39 -11.65 7.72 -10.92
C LEU A 39 -10.53 8.35 -10.12
N THR A 40 -9.24 8.00 -10.34
CA THR A 40 -8.16 8.53 -9.51
C THR A 40 -8.14 10.05 -9.45
N ALA A 41 -8.17 10.72 -10.60
CA ALA A 41 -8.19 12.19 -10.65
C ALA A 41 -9.52 12.78 -10.16
N VAL A 42 -10.64 12.10 -10.43
CA VAL A 42 -11.99 12.51 -9.99
C VAL A 42 -12.06 12.47 -8.46
N PHE A 43 -11.62 11.40 -7.82
CA PHE A 43 -11.58 11.29 -6.36
C PHE A 43 -10.82 12.45 -5.72
N ILE A 44 -9.63 12.77 -6.27
CA ILE A 44 -8.82 13.87 -5.75
C ILE A 44 -9.53 15.20 -5.91
N GLN A 45 -10.13 15.46 -7.07
CA GLN A 45 -10.87 16.69 -7.34
C GLN A 45 -12.07 16.85 -6.39
N GLU A 46 -12.88 15.81 -6.22
CA GLU A 46 -14.04 15.81 -5.32
C GLU A 46 -13.62 16.05 -3.87
N MET A 47 -12.58 15.36 -3.39
CA MET A 47 -12.09 15.52 -2.03
C MET A 47 -11.52 16.91 -1.76
N LEU A 48 -10.77 17.50 -2.69
CA LEU A 48 -10.28 18.88 -2.58
C LEU A 48 -11.45 19.86 -2.50
N GLN A 49 -12.47 19.68 -3.34
CA GLN A 49 -13.67 20.50 -3.35
C GLN A 49 -14.47 20.39 -2.05
N GLU A 50 -14.68 19.18 -1.54
CA GLU A 50 -15.36 18.93 -0.26
C GLU A 50 -14.64 19.57 0.91
N ARG A 51 -13.31 19.56 0.89
CA ARG A 51 -12.48 20.19 1.93
C ARG A 51 -12.34 21.71 1.77
N GLY A 52 -12.80 22.27 0.65
CA GLY A 52 -12.66 23.70 0.34
C GLY A 52 -11.21 24.13 0.20
N ILE A 53 -10.32 23.23 -0.24
CA ILE A 53 -8.90 23.49 -0.47
C ILE A 53 -8.55 23.26 -1.94
N SER A 54 -7.46 23.86 -2.36
CA SER A 54 -6.88 23.68 -3.70
C SER A 54 -5.62 22.79 -3.64
N LEU A 55 -5.20 22.30 -4.78
CA LEU A 55 -3.95 21.54 -4.89
C LEU A 55 -2.72 22.38 -4.44
N SER A 56 -2.76 23.70 -4.63
CA SER A 56 -1.71 24.60 -4.17
C SER A 56 -1.59 24.70 -2.65
N ASP A 57 -2.64 24.34 -1.90
CA ASP A 57 -2.64 24.32 -0.43
C ASP A 57 -2.02 23.04 0.15
N CYS A 58 -1.73 22.04 -0.71
CA CYS A 58 -1.08 20.80 -0.32
C CYS A 58 0.44 20.94 -0.29
N ASP A 59 1.10 20.21 0.60
CA ASP A 59 2.57 20.23 0.74
C ASP A 59 3.26 19.23 -0.20
N ALA A 60 2.62 18.09 -0.47
CA ALA A 60 3.12 17.06 -1.38
C ALA A 60 2.00 16.19 -1.95
N VAL A 61 2.31 15.52 -3.07
CA VAL A 61 1.53 14.40 -3.59
C VAL A 61 2.33 13.12 -3.39
N CYS A 62 1.70 12.13 -2.77
CA CYS A 62 2.30 10.83 -2.48
C CYS A 62 1.65 9.77 -3.37
N VAL A 63 2.44 8.85 -3.91
CA VAL A 63 1.95 7.79 -4.78
C VAL A 63 2.62 6.46 -4.44
N SER A 64 1.86 5.36 -4.55
CA SER A 64 2.44 4.03 -4.47
C SER A 64 3.39 3.80 -5.65
N MET A 65 4.64 3.43 -5.31
CA MET A 65 5.68 3.17 -6.32
C MET A 65 5.71 1.72 -6.80
N GLY A 66 5.02 0.83 -6.12
CA GLY A 66 5.10 -0.61 -6.37
C GLY A 66 5.86 -1.38 -5.26
N PRO A 67 5.99 -2.69 -5.42
CA PRO A 67 5.59 -3.51 -6.57
C PRO A 67 4.06 -3.67 -6.69
N GLY A 68 3.58 -4.04 -7.88
CA GLY A 68 2.16 -4.25 -8.10
C GLY A 68 1.76 -4.31 -9.58
N SER A 69 0.49 -3.99 -9.85
CA SER A 69 -0.09 -3.94 -11.19
C SER A 69 0.62 -2.93 -12.08
N TYR A 70 1.23 -3.40 -13.16
CA TYR A 70 1.91 -2.55 -14.15
C TYR A 70 1.04 -1.37 -14.64
N THR A 71 -0.20 -1.67 -15.02
CA THR A 71 -1.14 -0.64 -15.50
C THR A 71 -1.58 0.30 -14.39
N GLY A 72 -1.89 -0.24 -13.21
CA GLY A 72 -2.31 0.54 -12.05
C GLY A 72 -1.23 1.54 -11.61
N LEU A 73 -0.01 1.06 -11.44
CA LEU A 73 1.14 1.90 -11.07
C LEU A 73 1.39 3.03 -12.08
N ARG A 74 1.29 2.75 -13.38
CA ARG A 74 1.46 3.79 -14.41
C ARG A 74 0.37 4.87 -14.34
N VAL A 75 -0.86 4.48 -14.08
CA VAL A 75 -1.97 5.44 -13.91
C VAL A 75 -1.73 6.32 -12.70
N GLY A 76 -1.43 5.71 -11.54
CA GLY A 76 -1.17 6.46 -10.29
C GLY A 76 0.00 7.42 -10.43
N VAL A 77 1.14 6.93 -10.90
CA VAL A 77 2.36 7.73 -11.06
C VAL A 77 2.16 8.85 -12.10
N SER A 78 1.49 8.58 -13.23
CA SER A 78 1.21 9.62 -14.23
C SER A 78 0.28 10.70 -13.67
N THR A 79 -0.74 10.31 -12.90
CA THR A 79 -1.64 11.25 -12.21
C THR A 79 -0.87 12.10 -11.20
N ALA A 80 -0.07 11.47 -10.33
CA ALA A 80 0.72 12.18 -9.32
C ALA A 80 1.71 13.17 -9.95
N LYS A 81 2.44 12.74 -10.99
CA LYS A 81 3.37 13.61 -11.74
C LYS A 81 2.65 14.80 -12.36
N GLY A 82 1.46 14.59 -12.96
CA GLY A 82 0.66 15.67 -13.52
C GLY A 82 0.22 16.70 -12.46
N LEU A 83 -0.21 16.23 -11.29
CA LEU A 83 -0.57 17.08 -10.15
C LEU A 83 0.63 17.84 -9.61
N CYS A 84 1.75 17.17 -9.39
CA CYS A 84 2.99 17.78 -8.91
C CYS A 84 3.50 18.87 -9.88
N PHE A 85 3.55 18.55 -11.16
CA PHE A 85 4.00 19.49 -12.20
C PHE A 85 3.07 20.71 -12.30
N GLY A 86 1.74 20.49 -12.32
CA GLY A 86 0.75 21.57 -12.45
C GLY A 86 0.72 22.52 -11.25
N ALA A 87 1.02 22.06 -10.04
CA ALA A 87 0.98 22.87 -8.83
C ALA A 87 2.36 23.22 -8.25
N GLY A 88 3.46 22.77 -8.88
CA GLY A 88 4.81 22.98 -8.36
C GLY A 88 5.02 22.29 -7.01
N LYS A 89 4.42 21.10 -6.80
CA LYS A 89 4.52 20.36 -5.53
C LYS A 89 5.48 19.18 -5.63
N PRO A 90 6.16 18.82 -4.53
CA PRO A 90 7.04 17.67 -4.50
C PRO A 90 6.25 16.36 -4.62
N LEU A 91 6.88 15.37 -5.26
CA LEU A 91 6.40 14.00 -5.38
C LEU A 91 7.07 13.13 -4.31
N ILE A 92 6.29 12.34 -3.60
CA ILE A 92 6.76 11.34 -2.65
C ILE A 92 6.37 9.95 -3.16
N ALA A 93 7.32 9.04 -3.21
CA ALA A 93 7.07 7.65 -3.50
C ALA A 93 6.96 6.83 -2.20
N VAL A 94 5.93 5.98 -2.11
CA VAL A 94 5.73 5.06 -0.98
C VAL A 94 5.69 3.64 -1.52
N GLY A 95 6.46 2.74 -0.94
CA GLY A 95 6.45 1.32 -1.31
C GLY A 95 5.10 0.67 -1.01
N THR A 96 4.62 -0.16 -1.94
CA THR A 96 3.35 -0.88 -1.71
C THR A 96 3.45 -1.82 -0.51
N LEU A 97 4.60 -2.46 -0.30
CA LEU A 97 4.83 -3.32 0.86
C LEU A 97 4.87 -2.50 2.16
N ASP A 98 5.48 -1.30 2.15
CA ASP A 98 5.47 -0.40 3.30
C ASP A 98 4.05 0.06 3.65
N THR A 99 3.20 0.28 2.64
CA THR A 99 1.78 0.60 2.83
C THR A 99 1.04 -0.53 3.54
N LEU A 100 1.26 -1.79 3.15
CA LEU A 100 0.66 -2.95 3.80
C LEU A 100 1.16 -3.13 5.24
N VAL A 101 2.44 -2.90 5.50
CA VAL A 101 3.01 -2.95 6.85
C VAL A 101 2.38 -1.87 7.73
N ALA A 102 2.31 -0.63 7.24
CA ALA A 102 1.64 0.46 7.96
C ALA A 102 0.15 0.16 8.20
N GLN A 103 -0.54 -0.49 7.25
CA GLN A 103 -1.93 -0.92 7.40
C GLN A 103 -2.11 -1.95 8.51
N ALA A 104 -1.17 -2.92 8.63
CA ALA A 104 -1.16 -3.89 9.71
C ALA A 104 -1.00 -3.21 11.08
N GLN A 105 -0.06 -2.26 11.18
CA GLN A 105 0.20 -1.52 12.43
C GLN A 105 -0.96 -0.61 12.85
N MET A 106 -1.69 -0.03 11.90
CA MET A 106 -2.89 0.79 12.20
C MET A 106 -4.01 -0.03 12.82
N ALA A 107 -4.21 -1.26 12.37
CA ALA A 107 -5.27 -2.13 12.89
C ALA A 107 -5.01 -2.58 14.34
N ASP A 108 -3.75 -2.77 14.69
CA ASP A 108 -3.34 -3.13 16.06
C ASP A 108 -3.63 -1.99 17.06
N GLN A 109 -3.43 -0.74 16.66
CA GLN A 109 -3.71 0.43 17.51
C GLN A 109 -5.21 0.63 17.81
N VAL A 110 -6.11 0.24 16.90
CA VAL A 110 -7.56 0.36 17.11
C VAL A 110 -8.07 -0.63 18.15
N GLY A 111 -7.41 -1.78 18.31
CA GLY A 111 -7.78 -2.80 19.30
C GLY A 111 -7.46 -2.41 20.75
N HIS A 112 -6.50 -1.50 20.98
CA HIS A 112 -5.96 -1.27 22.33
C HIS A 112 -6.56 -0.09 23.11
N ASP A 113 -7.10 0.95 22.49
CA ASP A 113 -7.57 2.10 23.27
C ASP A 113 -8.95 2.68 22.93
N GLY A 114 -9.70 2.09 22.02
CA GLY A 114 -11.12 2.46 21.78
C GLY A 114 -11.40 3.93 21.41
N SER A 115 -10.35 4.75 21.28
CA SER A 115 -10.46 6.17 20.97
C SER A 115 -9.87 6.49 19.61
N THR A 116 -10.65 6.35 18.55
CA THR A 116 -10.23 6.80 17.22
C THR A 116 -10.97 8.07 16.81
N ASN A 117 -10.25 9.19 16.83
CA ASN A 117 -10.62 10.38 16.08
C ASN A 117 -10.20 10.29 14.59
N THR A 118 -9.81 9.11 14.13
CA THR A 118 -9.45 8.87 12.74
C THR A 118 -10.70 8.35 12.03
N VAL A 119 -11.29 9.18 11.20
CA VAL A 119 -12.37 8.75 10.29
C VAL A 119 -11.74 7.83 9.25
N ILE A 120 -11.60 6.55 9.57
CA ILE A 120 -11.34 5.50 8.59
C ILE A 120 -12.71 5.02 8.12
N PRO A 121 -13.15 5.36 6.89
CA PRO A 121 -14.49 5.00 6.41
C PRO A 121 -14.65 3.52 6.05
N ASP A 122 -13.74 2.64 6.45
CA ASP A 122 -13.90 1.22 6.14
C ASP A 122 -13.49 0.30 7.28
N GLN A 123 -14.51 -0.26 7.93
CA GLN A 123 -14.38 -1.29 8.96
C GLN A 123 -14.13 -2.70 8.39
N ASN A 124 -13.84 -2.84 7.08
CA ASN A 124 -13.71 -4.15 6.43
C ASN A 124 -12.30 -4.74 6.40
N THR A 125 -11.29 -4.05 6.90
CA THR A 125 -9.99 -4.67 7.14
C THR A 125 -9.94 -5.11 8.60
N VAL A 126 -10.68 -6.14 8.94
CA VAL A 126 -10.53 -6.82 10.24
C VAL A 126 -9.27 -7.66 10.14
N ILE A 127 -8.16 -7.16 10.66
CA ILE A 127 -7.07 -8.05 11.06
C ILE A 127 -7.62 -8.78 12.27
N PRO A 128 -7.70 -10.11 12.23
CA PRO A 128 -8.29 -10.85 13.33
C PRO A 128 -7.59 -10.51 14.65
N ASP A 129 -8.33 -10.17 15.71
CA ASP A 129 -7.86 -9.99 17.09
C ASP A 129 -7.12 -11.24 17.66
N LEU A 130 -7.03 -12.29 16.86
CA LEU A 130 -6.42 -13.58 17.18
C LEU A 130 -4.90 -13.62 17.00
N ILE A 131 -4.31 -12.57 16.42
CA ILE A 131 -2.87 -12.48 16.23
C ILE A 131 -2.36 -11.57 17.33
N GLY A 132 -1.92 -12.13 18.47
CA GLY A 132 -1.08 -11.36 19.38
C GLY A 132 0.04 -10.66 18.58
N ASP A 133 0.79 -9.75 19.18
CA ASP A 133 1.84 -8.97 18.50
C ASP A 133 2.67 -9.85 17.56
N PRO A 134 2.54 -9.73 16.22
CA PRO A 134 3.32 -10.53 15.30
C PRO A 134 4.79 -10.12 15.40
N ARG A 135 5.69 -11.10 15.46
CA ARG A 135 7.13 -10.79 15.38
C ARG A 135 7.53 -10.33 13.99
N PHE A 136 6.91 -10.89 12.96
CA PHE A 136 7.18 -10.54 11.57
C PHE A 136 5.89 -10.17 10.84
N ILE A 137 5.98 -9.12 10.02
CA ILE A 137 4.97 -8.79 9.01
C ILE A 137 5.56 -9.12 7.65
N ILE A 138 4.85 -9.91 6.85
CA ILE A 138 5.27 -10.37 5.53
C ILE A 138 4.20 -9.92 4.52
N PRO A 139 4.33 -8.70 3.98
CA PRO A 139 3.41 -8.19 2.97
C PRO A 139 3.55 -9.00 1.66
N MET A 140 2.42 -9.31 1.04
CA MET A 140 2.33 -10.13 -0.17
C MET A 140 1.46 -9.47 -1.23
N ILE A 141 2.07 -9.01 -2.32
CA ILE A 141 1.35 -8.55 -3.51
C ILE A 141 1.29 -9.67 -4.53
N ASP A 142 0.10 -9.93 -5.08
CA ASP A 142 -0.10 -11.00 -6.05
C ASP A 142 0.70 -10.77 -7.35
N ALA A 143 1.62 -11.70 -7.66
CA ALA A 143 2.44 -11.71 -8.88
C ALA A 143 1.97 -12.78 -9.88
N ARG A 144 0.73 -13.28 -9.74
CA ARG A 144 0.07 -14.37 -10.48
C ARG A 144 0.62 -15.76 -10.13
N ARG A 145 -0.18 -16.80 -10.42
CA ARG A 145 0.12 -18.19 -10.04
C ARG A 145 0.45 -18.26 -8.54
N MET A 146 1.41 -19.11 -8.15
CA MET A 146 1.90 -19.22 -6.77
C MET A 146 3.11 -18.31 -6.51
N GLU A 147 3.15 -17.13 -7.11
CA GLU A 147 4.20 -16.16 -6.93
C GLU A 147 3.64 -14.87 -6.32
N VAL A 148 4.38 -14.28 -5.41
CA VAL A 148 4.09 -12.99 -4.77
C VAL A 148 5.30 -12.07 -4.85
N TYR A 149 5.08 -10.76 -4.80
CA TYR A 149 6.12 -9.82 -4.42
C TYR A 149 6.07 -9.64 -2.92
N SER A 150 7.18 -9.85 -2.24
CA SER A 150 7.24 -9.86 -0.79
C SER A 150 8.58 -9.36 -0.25
N ALA A 151 8.59 -9.02 1.01
CA ALA A 151 9.75 -8.81 1.85
C ALA A 151 9.37 -9.18 3.29
N VAL A 152 10.34 -9.38 4.16
CA VAL A 152 10.11 -9.65 5.59
C VAL A 152 10.42 -8.39 6.39
N PHE A 153 9.50 -8.00 7.25
CA PHE A 153 9.65 -6.90 8.19
C PHE A 153 9.62 -7.46 9.61
N GLU A 154 10.63 -7.13 10.41
CA GLU A 154 10.68 -7.46 11.83
C GLU A 154 10.10 -6.31 12.63
N ILE A 155 9.23 -6.62 13.59
CA ILE A 155 8.68 -5.65 14.52
C ILE A 155 9.64 -5.54 15.71
N ALA A 156 10.25 -4.37 15.87
CA ALA A 156 11.17 -4.09 16.97
C ALA A 156 10.42 -3.48 18.15
N GLY A 157 10.38 -4.20 19.27
CA GLY A 157 9.95 -3.68 20.58
C GLY A 157 8.45 -3.75 20.89
N GLN A 158 8.12 -3.61 22.19
CA GLN A 158 6.77 -3.70 22.76
C GLN A 158 5.81 -2.55 22.35
N ALA A 159 6.28 -1.56 21.60
CA ALA A 159 5.45 -0.43 21.15
C ALA A 159 4.89 -0.58 19.73
N GLY A 160 5.15 -1.71 19.03
CA GLY A 160 4.50 -2.06 17.75
C GLY A 160 4.76 -1.13 16.55
N ASN A 161 5.48 -0.02 16.72
CA ASN A 161 5.50 1.06 15.73
C ASN A 161 6.72 1.12 14.80
N ASP A 162 7.77 0.31 15.06
CA ASP A 162 8.99 0.31 14.23
C ASP A 162 9.17 -1.03 13.52
N ALA A 163 8.50 -1.19 12.39
CA ALA A 163 8.79 -2.27 11.48
C ALA A 163 10.05 -1.97 10.68
N ARG A 164 11.03 -2.88 10.76
CA ARG A 164 12.27 -2.79 9.98
C ARG A 164 12.28 -3.86 8.89
N GLN A 165 12.42 -3.46 7.65
CA GLN A 165 12.64 -4.41 6.56
C GLN A 165 13.97 -5.13 6.75
N ILE A 166 13.95 -6.46 6.75
CA ILE A 166 15.13 -7.32 6.97
C ILE A 166 15.51 -8.15 5.74
N THR A 167 14.63 -8.24 4.73
CA THR A 167 14.95 -8.83 3.42
C THR A 167 14.68 -7.85 2.30
N GLU A 168 15.35 -8.00 1.16
CA GLU A 168 15.05 -7.21 -0.03
C GLU A 168 13.65 -7.54 -0.59
N THR A 169 13.00 -6.55 -1.20
CA THR A 169 11.74 -6.77 -1.92
C THR A 169 12.02 -7.56 -3.20
N ALA A 170 11.46 -8.76 -3.30
CA ALA A 170 11.71 -9.68 -4.40
C ALA A 170 10.45 -10.49 -4.79
N PRO A 171 10.39 -11.04 -6.02
CA PRO A 171 9.42 -12.05 -6.37
C PRO A 171 9.77 -13.37 -5.67
N ALA A 172 8.79 -14.01 -5.04
CA ALA A 172 8.91 -15.28 -4.34
C ALA A 172 7.89 -16.29 -4.87
N ILE A 173 8.34 -17.45 -5.31
CA ILE A 173 7.46 -18.59 -5.60
C ILE A 173 7.20 -19.29 -4.28
N ILE A 174 5.92 -19.42 -3.93
CA ILE A 174 5.50 -19.93 -2.62
C ILE A 174 5.30 -21.44 -2.66
N ASP A 175 5.94 -22.11 -1.70
CA ASP A 175 5.82 -23.52 -1.40
C ASP A 175 5.61 -23.75 0.11
N GLU A 176 5.54 -25.02 0.53
CA GLU A 176 5.31 -25.41 1.93
C GLU A 176 6.43 -25.02 2.89
N ASN A 177 7.65 -24.78 2.41
CA ASN A 177 8.83 -24.40 3.18
C ASN A 177 9.10 -22.88 3.16
N SER A 178 8.31 -22.15 2.39
CA SER A 178 8.49 -20.71 2.27
C SER A 178 8.35 -20.01 3.62
N PHE A 179 9.32 -19.16 3.96
CA PHE A 179 9.42 -18.42 5.23
C PHE A 179 9.57 -19.29 6.49
N ALA A 180 9.94 -20.58 6.39
CA ALA A 180 10.08 -21.48 7.54
C ALA A 180 11.01 -20.91 8.62
N GLU A 181 12.14 -20.30 8.23
CA GLU A 181 13.10 -19.68 9.14
C GLU A 181 12.49 -18.59 10.05
N TYR A 182 11.48 -17.84 9.56
CA TYR A 182 10.78 -16.81 10.34
C TYR A 182 9.65 -17.43 11.18
N LEU A 183 8.94 -18.39 10.61
CA LEU A 183 7.86 -19.10 11.30
C LEU A 183 8.36 -19.88 12.53
N GLU A 184 9.57 -20.42 12.49
CA GLU A 184 10.21 -21.07 13.63
C GLU A 184 10.58 -20.07 14.75
N GLN A 185 10.79 -18.80 14.42
CA GLN A 185 11.18 -17.75 15.36
C GLN A 185 9.99 -17.10 16.07
N GLY A 186 8.77 -17.16 15.52
CA GLY A 186 7.59 -16.58 16.16
C GLY A 186 6.42 -16.32 15.20
N PRO A 187 5.35 -15.67 15.68
CA PRO A 187 4.17 -15.36 14.89
C PRO A 187 4.49 -14.46 13.71
N CYS A 188 4.03 -14.86 12.51
CA CYS A 188 4.17 -14.14 11.25
C CYS A 188 2.79 -13.74 10.73
N LEU A 189 2.60 -12.45 10.41
CA LEU A 189 1.42 -11.95 9.74
C LEU A 189 1.70 -11.81 8.23
N PHE A 190 1.08 -12.66 7.43
CA PHE A 190 1.05 -12.56 5.97
C PHE A 190 -0.12 -11.67 5.55
N ILE A 191 0.17 -10.51 4.94
CA ILE A 191 -0.86 -9.50 4.64
C ILE A 191 -0.78 -9.01 3.19
N GLY A 192 -1.93 -8.88 2.54
CA GLY A 192 -2.01 -8.34 1.19
C GLY A 192 -2.90 -9.17 0.27
N ASP A 193 -3.01 -8.77 -1.00
CA ASP A 193 -3.85 -9.45 -1.98
C ASP A 193 -3.27 -10.80 -2.47
N GLY A 194 -2.00 -11.05 -2.19
CA GLY A 194 -1.35 -12.34 -2.40
C GLY A 194 -1.46 -13.31 -1.21
N ALA A 195 -1.88 -12.85 -0.03
CA ALA A 195 -1.85 -13.66 1.20
C ALA A 195 -2.83 -14.84 1.15
N GLY A 196 -4.05 -14.64 0.65
CA GLY A 196 -5.09 -15.67 0.67
C GLY A 196 -4.71 -16.94 -0.09
N LYS A 197 -4.09 -16.82 -1.26
CA LYS A 197 -3.65 -18.00 -2.04
C LYS A 197 -2.50 -18.77 -1.38
N CYS A 198 -1.74 -18.12 -0.49
CA CYS A 198 -0.62 -18.73 0.21
C CYS A 198 -1.06 -19.51 1.46
N ALA A 199 -2.23 -19.20 2.02
CA ALA A 199 -2.77 -19.84 3.23
C ALA A 199 -2.99 -21.35 3.09
N ASP A 200 -3.30 -21.82 1.87
CA ASP A 200 -3.49 -23.26 1.60
C ASP A 200 -2.17 -24.04 1.50
N VAL A 201 -1.06 -23.33 1.28
CA VAL A 201 0.26 -23.90 1.03
C VAL A 201 1.15 -23.81 2.28
N ILE A 202 1.26 -22.63 2.90
CA ILE A 202 2.05 -22.44 4.13
C ILE A 202 1.19 -22.83 5.33
N ARG A 203 1.45 -24.02 5.88
CA ARG A 203 0.70 -24.58 7.02
C ARG A 203 1.60 -24.65 8.25
N HIS A 204 1.53 -23.62 9.08
CA HIS A 204 2.29 -23.52 10.32
C HIS A 204 1.46 -22.84 11.43
N PRO A 205 1.56 -23.25 12.71
CA PRO A 205 0.78 -22.62 13.80
C PRO A 205 1.07 -21.13 13.98
N ASN A 206 2.27 -20.67 13.62
CA ASN A 206 2.67 -19.25 13.66
C ASN A 206 2.33 -18.48 12.37
N ALA A 207 1.71 -19.11 11.35
CA ALA A 207 1.33 -18.44 10.12
C ALA A 207 -0.10 -17.89 10.22
N HIS A 208 -0.25 -16.58 10.16
CA HIS A 208 -1.52 -15.87 10.19
C HIS A 208 -1.71 -15.09 8.89
N PHE A 209 -2.89 -15.17 8.28
CA PHE A 209 -3.15 -14.59 6.97
C PHE A 209 -4.25 -13.54 7.01
N CYS A 210 -3.97 -12.38 6.42
CA CYS A 210 -4.92 -11.30 6.22
C CYS A 210 -5.00 -10.94 4.74
N GLN A 211 -6.11 -11.35 4.09
CA GLN A 211 -6.38 -11.00 2.69
C GLN A 211 -6.94 -9.58 2.62
N CYS A 212 -6.18 -8.64 2.08
CA CYS A 212 -6.60 -7.26 1.91
C CYS A 212 -5.87 -6.60 0.74
N TRP A 213 -6.31 -5.39 0.36
CA TRP A 213 -5.59 -4.54 -0.57
C TRP A 213 -4.90 -3.39 0.17
N PRO A 214 -3.75 -2.91 -0.30
CA PRO A 214 -3.16 -1.68 0.20
C PRO A 214 -4.10 -0.50 -0.05
N LYS A 215 -4.19 0.42 0.93
CA LYS A 215 -5.08 1.57 0.89
C LYS A 215 -4.32 2.88 0.99
N ALA A 216 -4.79 3.91 0.30
CA ALA A 216 -4.19 5.24 0.35
C ALA A 216 -4.12 5.80 1.78
N SER A 217 -5.10 5.48 2.64
CA SER A 217 -5.09 5.90 4.05
C SER A 217 -3.88 5.36 4.83
N ALA A 218 -3.44 4.15 4.53
CA ALA A 218 -2.29 3.52 5.19
C ALA A 218 -0.94 4.08 4.72
N MET A 219 -0.91 4.82 3.60
CA MET A 219 0.31 5.51 3.15
C MET A 219 0.70 6.68 4.04
N LEU A 220 -0.16 7.12 4.97
CA LEU A 220 0.04 8.36 5.73
C LEU A 220 1.33 8.35 6.53
N SER A 221 1.57 7.31 7.34
CA SER A 221 2.77 7.22 8.18
C SER A 221 4.08 7.23 7.35
N PRO A 222 4.26 6.35 6.34
CA PRO A 222 5.45 6.40 5.50
C PRO A 222 5.58 7.70 4.68
N ALA A 223 4.47 8.32 4.27
CA ALA A 223 4.49 9.58 3.55
C ALA A 223 4.94 10.75 4.43
N ILE A 224 4.46 10.84 5.69
CA ILE A 224 4.91 11.85 6.66
C ILE A 224 6.40 11.68 6.95
N LYS A 225 6.87 10.45 7.14
CA LYS A 225 8.29 10.16 7.33
C LYS A 225 9.12 10.68 6.15
N ALA A 226 8.70 10.34 4.92
CA ALA A 226 9.38 10.80 3.71
C ALA A 226 9.38 12.33 3.55
N LEU A 227 8.25 12.99 3.88
CA LEU A 227 8.15 14.45 3.85
C LEU A 227 9.12 15.11 4.85
N ASN A 228 9.19 14.61 6.08
CA ASN A 228 10.05 15.14 7.12
C ASN A 228 11.55 14.94 6.79
N GLU A 229 11.88 13.82 6.17
CA GLU A 229 13.22 13.50 5.69
C GLU A 229 13.55 14.18 4.34
N LYS A 230 12.58 14.89 3.75
CA LYS A 230 12.70 15.53 2.42
C LYS A 230 13.09 14.54 1.31
N ARG A 231 12.62 13.30 1.41
CA ARG A 231 12.79 12.28 0.37
C ARG A 231 11.76 12.51 -0.74
N PHE A 232 12.17 13.31 -1.72
CA PHE A 232 11.35 13.67 -2.87
C PHE A 232 11.90 13.04 -4.13
N GLU A 233 10.99 12.64 -5.00
CA GLU A 233 11.30 12.08 -6.31
C GLU A 233 11.38 13.18 -7.36
N ASP A 234 12.23 12.97 -8.36
CA ASP A 234 12.25 13.84 -9.55
C ASP A 234 10.98 13.61 -10.37
N VAL A 235 10.13 14.64 -10.43
CA VAL A 235 8.85 14.57 -11.14
C VAL A 235 9.01 14.22 -12.62
N ALA A 236 10.11 14.62 -13.28
CA ALA A 236 10.34 14.32 -14.68
C ALA A 236 10.76 12.87 -14.92
N TYR A 237 11.65 12.34 -14.07
CA TYR A 237 12.33 11.05 -14.31
C TYR A 237 11.82 9.91 -13.44
N PHE A 238 11.02 10.17 -12.39
CA PHE A 238 10.49 9.10 -11.53
C PHE A 238 9.69 8.07 -12.34
N GLU A 239 9.99 6.80 -12.11
CA GLU A 239 9.29 5.64 -12.67
C GLU A 239 8.87 4.68 -11.56
N PRO A 240 7.75 3.93 -11.75
CA PRO A 240 7.38 2.88 -10.81
C PRO A 240 8.44 1.80 -10.66
N PHE A 241 8.49 1.18 -9.50
CA PHE A 241 9.37 0.07 -9.22
C PHE A 241 8.81 -1.22 -9.83
N TYR A 242 9.31 -1.57 -11.02
CA TYR A 242 8.93 -2.79 -11.74
C TYR A 242 9.90 -3.92 -11.40
N LEU A 243 9.44 -4.91 -10.62
CA LEU A 243 10.23 -6.11 -10.30
C LEU A 243 10.29 -7.12 -11.46
N LYS A 244 9.40 -6.99 -12.43
CA LYS A 244 9.39 -7.82 -13.65
C LYS A 244 9.22 -6.95 -14.87
N GLU A 245 9.93 -7.32 -15.94
CA GLU A 245 9.70 -6.73 -17.24
C GLU A 245 8.29 -7.04 -17.76
N PHE A 246 7.74 -6.09 -18.51
CA PHE A 246 6.44 -6.28 -19.13
C PHE A 246 6.51 -7.35 -20.22
N VAL A 247 5.88 -8.50 -19.99
CA VAL A 247 5.69 -9.52 -21.02
C VAL A 247 4.35 -9.29 -21.71
N ALA A 248 4.38 -8.79 -22.93
CA ALA A 248 3.18 -8.62 -23.75
C ALA A 248 2.51 -9.97 -24.03
N THR A 249 1.26 -10.12 -23.64
CA THR A 249 0.48 -11.31 -23.98
C THR A 249 0.06 -11.20 -25.45
N VAL A 250 0.62 -12.04 -26.32
CA VAL A 250 0.19 -12.12 -27.70
C VAL A 250 -1.25 -12.63 -27.74
N SER A 251 -2.15 -11.81 -28.28
CA SER A 251 -3.56 -12.22 -28.44
C SER A 251 -3.66 -13.44 -29.35
N LYS A 252 -4.24 -14.54 -28.86
CA LYS A 252 -4.53 -15.73 -29.66
C LYS A 252 -5.81 -15.58 -30.53
N LYS A 253 -6.39 -14.40 -30.65
CA LYS A 253 -7.49 -14.16 -31.57
C LYS A 253 -6.95 -14.22 -32.99
N LYS A 254 -7.24 -15.30 -33.70
CA LYS A 254 -7.16 -15.36 -35.17
C LYS A 254 -8.08 -14.26 -35.69
N MET A 255 -7.54 -13.28 -36.41
CA MET A 255 -8.35 -12.42 -37.27
C MET A 255 -8.85 -13.32 -38.43
N TRP A 256 -10.13 -13.38 -38.56
CA TRP A 256 -10.83 -13.94 -39.73
C TRP A 256 -10.80 -12.93 -40.87
#